data_082c46e0caad890c042b001a66730ec0
#
_entry.id   082c46e0caad890c042b001a66730ec0
#
_cell.length_a   1.000
_cell.length_b   1.000
_cell.length_c   1.000
_cell.angle_alpha   90.00
_cell.angle_beta   90.00
_cell.angle_gamma   90.00
#
_symmetry.space_group_name_H-M   'P 1'
#
loop_
_entity.id
_entity.type
_entity.pdbx_description
1 polymer ?
#
loop_
_entity_poly.entity_id
_entity_poly.type
_entity_poly.pdbx_seq_one_letter_code
_entity_poly.pdbx_strand_id
1 'polypeptide(L)'
;MTERGTEAVSRERQEFRIGPSGLRWEGDTLVIDIAETTPWLRRKVRGTIRVRPQALVDRPLALGRNERHFWWPVAPCARIEVAMDEPEASWSGCGYLDMNVGAEPIENGFSHWDWSRATLKDGRTVVLYDLMPRDGAPNSLAVAFDPDAEVSEIDLPAPA
;
A
#
# COMPACT_ATOMS: atom_id res chain seq x y z
N MET A 1 -16.35 9.16 -2.98
CA MET A 1 -15.57 8.31 -3.91
C MET A 1 -15.89 8.80 -5.31
N THR A 2 -14.92 8.90 -6.19
CA THR A 2 -15.12 9.23 -7.61
C THR A 2 -15.03 7.92 -8.38
N GLU A 3 -16.11 7.54 -9.04
CA GLU A 3 -16.15 6.37 -9.92
C GLU A 3 -15.87 6.80 -11.36
N ARG A 4 -15.12 5.99 -12.08
CA ARG A 4 -14.78 6.21 -13.48
C ARG A 4 -14.93 4.90 -14.24
N GLY A 5 -15.41 5.00 -15.47
CA GLY A 5 -15.52 3.86 -16.36
C GLY A 5 -14.14 3.38 -16.85
N THR A 6 -14.10 2.22 -17.45
CA THR A 6 -12.88 1.58 -17.95
C THR A 6 -12.18 2.40 -19.03
N GLU A 7 -12.93 3.23 -19.75
CA GLU A 7 -12.40 4.15 -20.76
C GLU A 7 -11.49 5.25 -20.19
N ALA A 8 -11.61 5.53 -18.89
CA ALA A 8 -10.76 6.48 -18.18
C ALA A 8 -9.49 5.83 -17.60
N VAL A 9 -9.29 4.54 -17.83
CA VAL A 9 -8.16 3.77 -17.29
C VAL A 9 -7.20 3.43 -18.41
N SER A 10 -5.92 3.75 -18.21
CA SER A 10 -4.82 3.30 -19.06
C SER A 10 -3.74 2.63 -18.22
N ARG A 11 -3.24 1.50 -18.69
CA ARG A 11 -2.19 0.74 -18.00
C ARG A 11 -1.12 0.32 -19.00
N GLU A 12 0.09 0.76 -18.71
CA GLU A 12 1.31 0.35 -19.40
C GLU A 12 2.29 -0.29 -18.41
N ARG A 13 3.42 -0.72 -18.91
CA ARG A 13 4.44 -1.38 -18.08
C ARG A 13 4.96 -0.51 -16.93
N GLN A 14 5.12 0.78 -17.16
CA GLN A 14 5.71 1.74 -16.22
C GLN A 14 4.77 2.87 -15.85
N GLU A 15 3.54 2.85 -16.35
CA GLU A 15 2.56 3.90 -16.11
C GLU A 15 1.16 3.30 -15.90
N PHE A 16 0.43 3.87 -14.96
CA PHE A 16 -0.97 3.59 -14.72
C PHE A 16 -1.71 4.91 -14.53
N ARG A 17 -2.77 5.14 -15.29
CA ARG A 17 -3.59 6.35 -15.21
C ARG A 17 -5.05 6.02 -14.97
N ILE A 18 -5.70 6.88 -14.15
CA ILE A 18 -7.14 6.87 -13.95
C ILE A 18 -7.63 8.32 -14.10
N GLY A 19 -8.26 8.63 -15.24
CA GLY A 19 -8.68 9.99 -15.57
C GLY A 19 -7.48 10.95 -15.59
N PRO A 20 -7.54 12.07 -14.86
CA PRO A 20 -6.44 13.04 -14.84
C PRO A 20 -5.29 12.69 -13.89
N SER A 21 -5.47 11.70 -13.03
CA SER A 21 -4.45 11.25 -12.08
C SER A 21 -3.70 10.03 -12.60
N GLY A 22 -2.47 9.84 -12.16
CA GLY A 22 -1.67 8.69 -12.57
C GLY A 22 -0.50 8.44 -11.68
N LEU A 23 0.13 7.29 -11.89
CA LEU A 23 1.40 6.95 -11.27
C LEU A 23 2.31 6.35 -12.34
N ARG A 24 3.59 6.63 -12.24
CA ARG A 24 4.61 6.13 -13.15
C ARG A 24 5.96 5.96 -12.46
N TRP A 25 6.75 5.05 -12.98
CA TRP A 25 8.13 4.90 -12.57
C TRP A 25 9.04 5.85 -13.35
N GLU A 26 9.80 6.65 -12.62
CA GLU A 26 10.90 7.48 -13.15
C GLU A 26 12.22 6.97 -12.54
N GLY A 27 12.89 6.07 -13.25
CA GLY A 27 14.03 5.37 -12.69
C GLY A 27 13.62 4.49 -11.51
N ASP A 28 14.13 4.80 -10.32
CA ASP A 28 13.87 4.13 -9.05
C ASP A 28 12.77 4.81 -8.21
N THR A 29 12.16 5.86 -8.73
CA THR A 29 11.16 6.65 -8.04
C THR A 29 9.77 6.42 -8.63
N LEU A 30 8.80 6.05 -7.80
CA LEU A 30 7.38 6.06 -8.18
C LEU A 30 6.85 7.48 -7.99
N VAL A 31 6.41 8.08 -9.07
CA VAL A 31 5.79 9.42 -9.10
C VAL A 31 4.28 9.25 -9.24
N ILE A 32 3.54 9.86 -8.33
CA ILE A 32 2.08 9.85 -8.31
C ILE A 32 1.60 11.27 -8.52
N ASP A 33 0.97 11.53 -9.66
CA ASP A 33 0.35 12.81 -9.97
C ASP A 33 -1.14 12.76 -9.62
N ILE A 34 -1.56 13.67 -8.78
CA ILE A 34 -2.94 13.80 -8.32
C ILE A 34 -3.56 15.05 -8.96
N ALA A 35 -4.66 14.85 -9.67
CA ALA A 35 -5.43 15.93 -10.29
C ALA A 35 -6.93 15.66 -10.15
N GLU A 36 -7.41 15.66 -8.92
CA GLU A 36 -8.77 15.27 -8.58
C GLU A 36 -9.64 16.45 -8.17
N THR A 37 -10.94 16.19 -8.07
CA THR A 37 -11.95 17.12 -7.54
C THR A 37 -12.86 16.35 -6.58
N THR A 38 -13.04 16.87 -5.37
CA THR A 38 -13.94 16.23 -4.40
C THR A 38 -15.40 16.25 -4.90
N PRO A 39 -16.17 15.15 -4.69
CA PRO A 39 -17.51 15.04 -5.30
C PRO A 39 -18.50 16.12 -4.79
N TRP A 40 -18.54 16.39 -3.51
CA TRP A 40 -19.55 17.25 -2.89
C TRP A 40 -19.22 18.74 -2.94
N LEU A 41 -18.03 19.11 -2.51
CA LEU A 41 -17.61 20.51 -2.41
C LEU A 41 -16.88 21.01 -3.65
N ARG A 42 -16.65 20.13 -4.63
CA ARG A 42 -15.91 20.38 -5.87
C ARG A 42 -14.57 21.09 -5.65
N ARG A 43 -13.93 20.81 -4.50
CA ARG A 43 -12.60 21.33 -4.21
C ARG A 43 -11.58 20.54 -5.00
N LYS A 44 -10.63 21.24 -5.56
CA LYS A 44 -9.51 20.61 -6.26
C LYS A 44 -8.56 19.96 -5.28
N VAL A 45 -8.01 18.83 -5.68
CA VAL A 45 -6.92 18.13 -4.99
C VAL A 45 -5.84 17.90 -6.05
N ARG A 46 -4.76 18.65 -5.95
CA ARG A 46 -3.67 18.63 -6.93
C ARG A 46 -2.33 18.56 -6.24
N GLY A 47 -1.41 17.84 -6.85
CA GLY A 47 -0.04 17.75 -6.36
C GLY A 47 0.65 16.49 -6.84
N THR A 48 1.86 16.31 -6.36
CA THR A 48 2.70 15.16 -6.69
C THR A 48 3.23 14.50 -5.42
N ILE A 49 3.21 13.18 -5.39
CA ILE A 49 3.86 12.38 -4.37
C ILE A 49 4.99 11.60 -5.04
N ARG A 50 6.18 11.65 -4.45
CA ARG A 50 7.33 10.84 -4.87
C ARG A 50 7.63 9.80 -3.82
N VAL A 51 7.63 8.54 -4.24
CA VAL A 51 7.97 7.40 -3.38
C VAL A 51 9.28 6.83 -3.88
N ARG A 52 10.30 6.82 -3.02
CA ARG A 52 11.59 6.19 -3.30
C ARG A 52 11.75 4.96 -2.41
N PRO A 53 11.50 3.76 -2.93
CA PRO A 53 11.81 2.53 -2.23
C PRO A 53 13.31 2.45 -1.88
N GLN A 54 13.62 1.92 -0.72
CA GLN A 54 15.01 1.53 -0.41
C GLN A 54 15.33 0.21 -1.10
N ALA A 55 14.38 -0.74 -1.05
CA ALA A 55 14.39 -1.96 -1.84
C ALA A 55 12.95 -2.39 -2.15
N LEU A 56 12.79 -3.32 -3.09
CA LEU A 56 11.49 -3.89 -3.47
C LEU A 56 11.41 -5.34 -3.05
N VAL A 57 10.27 -5.72 -2.48
CA VAL A 57 9.93 -7.13 -2.21
C VAL A 57 9.43 -7.75 -3.51
N ASP A 58 9.98 -8.89 -3.89
CA ASP A 58 9.76 -9.52 -5.20
C ASP A 58 8.50 -10.39 -5.27
N ARG A 59 7.90 -10.74 -4.12
CA ARG A 59 6.77 -11.66 -4.05
C ARG A 59 5.73 -11.28 -2.99
N PRO A 60 4.45 -11.61 -3.25
CA PRO A 60 3.40 -11.45 -2.26
C PRO A 60 3.47 -12.54 -1.17
N LEU A 61 2.85 -12.24 -0.04
CA LEU A 61 2.63 -13.16 1.08
C LEU A 61 1.16 -13.61 1.06
N ALA A 62 0.92 -14.91 1.25
CA ALA A 62 -0.43 -15.45 1.31
C ALA A 62 -1.14 -15.01 2.61
N LEU A 63 -2.36 -14.49 2.48
CA LEU A 63 -3.26 -14.22 3.59
C LEU A 63 -4.20 -15.41 3.79
N GLY A 64 -3.78 -16.36 4.62
CA GLY A 64 -4.55 -17.56 4.88
C GLY A 64 -4.09 -18.77 4.07
N ARG A 65 -4.59 -19.96 4.49
CA ARG A 65 -4.12 -21.26 4.01
C ARG A 65 -4.62 -21.65 2.61
N ASN A 66 -5.69 -21.00 2.17
CA ASN A 66 -6.32 -21.30 0.88
C ASN A 66 -5.67 -20.57 -0.31
N GLU A 67 -4.70 -19.69 -0.05
CA GLU A 67 -3.97 -18.92 -1.06
C GLU A 67 -4.88 -18.17 -2.07
N ARG A 68 -6.05 -17.73 -1.63
CA ARG A 68 -6.98 -16.96 -2.47
C ARG A 68 -6.77 -15.47 -2.35
N HIS A 69 -6.09 -15.01 -1.29
CA HIS A 69 -5.77 -13.63 -1.00
C HIS A 69 -4.30 -13.48 -0.68
N PHE A 70 -3.69 -12.47 -1.25
CA PHE A 70 -2.28 -12.17 -1.07
C PHE A 70 -2.12 -10.70 -0.71
N TRP A 71 -1.19 -10.45 0.16
CA TRP A 71 -0.69 -9.12 0.46
C TRP A 71 0.74 -8.98 -0.06
N TRP A 72 0.98 -7.96 -0.85
CA TRP A 72 2.29 -7.67 -1.40
C TRP A 72 2.83 -6.37 -0.83
N PRO A 73 3.74 -6.40 0.15
CA PRO A 73 4.44 -5.24 0.67
C PRO A 73 5.52 -4.79 -0.34
N VAL A 74 5.12 -4.17 -1.43
CA VAL A 74 5.97 -3.86 -2.59
C VAL A 74 7.21 -3.06 -2.18
N ALA A 75 7.04 -2.04 -1.33
CA ALA A 75 8.13 -1.23 -0.79
C ALA A 75 7.87 -0.95 0.71
N PRO A 76 8.25 -1.88 1.59
CA PRO A 76 7.99 -1.74 3.02
C PRO A 76 8.78 -0.60 3.67
N CYS A 77 9.95 -0.28 3.13
CA CYS A 77 10.80 0.82 3.55
C CYS A 77 10.99 1.78 2.37
N ALA A 78 10.43 2.97 2.46
CA ALA A 78 10.54 3.98 1.44
C ALA A 78 10.68 5.38 2.03
N ARG A 79 11.24 6.30 1.25
CA ARG A 79 11.17 7.74 1.47
C ARG A 79 10.01 8.31 0.68
N ILE A 80 9.19 9.12 1.33
CA ILE A 80 8.09 9.84 0.67
C ILE A 80 8.35 11.34 0.72
N GLU A 81 8.10 12.00 -0.40
CA GLU A 81 8.02 13.44 -0.54
C GLU A 81 6.64 13.79 -1.10
N VAL A 82 5.93 14.67 -0.42
CA VAL A 82 4.62 15.16 -0.81
C VAL A 82 4.72 16.64 -1.12
N ALA A 83 4.26 17.04 -2.29
CA ALA A 83 4.14 18.42 -2.73
C ALA A 83 2.73 18.62 -3.30
N MET A 84 1.85 19.18 -2.50
CA MET A 84 0.47 19.48 -2.91
C MET A 84 0.34 20.96 -3.21
N ASP A 85 -0.29 21.27 -4.34
CA ASP A 85 -0.63 22.63 -4.76
C ASP A 85 -2.00 23.07 -4.23
N GLU A 86 -2.95 22.13 -4.23
CA GLU A 86 -4.33 22.34 -3.78
C GLU A 86 -4.85 21.13 -2.96
N PRO A 87 -5.07 21.24 -1.62
CA PRO A 87 -4.62 22.34 -0.77
C PRO A 87 -3.10 22.39 -0.66
N GLU A 88 -2.52 23.56 -0.50
CA GLU A 88 -1.07 23.72 -0.36
C GLU A 88 -0.57 22.96 0.88
N ALA A 89 0.32 22.01 0.66
CA ALA A 89 0.96 21.22 1.71
C ALA A 89 2.27 20.60 1.19
N SER A 90 3.32 20.65 1.98
CA SER A 90 4.59 20.03 1.64
C SER A 90 5.21 19.36 2.87
N TRP A 91 5.59 18.10 2.72
CA TRP A 91 6.28 17.36 3.77
C TRP A 91 7.04 16.15 3.19
N SER A 92 7.91 15.57 4.01
CA SER A 92 8.59 14.34 3.68
C SER A 92 8.76 13.45 4.90
N GLY A 93 8.90 12.15 4.69
CA GLY A 93 9.04 11.19 5.78
C GLY A 93 9.28 9.77 5.32
N CYS A 94 9.13 8.83 6.26
CA CYS A 94 9.14 7.42 5.97
C CYS A 94 7.81 7.01 5.33
N GLY A 95 7.88 6.19 4.32
CA GLY A 95 6.75 5.73 3.55
C GLY A 95 6.68 4.22 3.41
N TYR A 96 5.60 3.79 2.80
CA TYR A 96 5.26 2.41 2.60
C TYR A 96 4.38 2.27 1.36
N LEU A 97 4.61 1.25 0.57
CA LEU A 97 3.78 0.92 -0.60
C LEU A 97 3.45 -0.56 -0.57
N ASP A 98 2.18 -0.88 -0.63
CA ASP A 98 1.69 -2.25 -0.76
C ASP A 98 0.54 -2.37 -1.75
N MET A 99 0.15 -3.60 -1.99
CA MET A 99 -1.07 -3.93 -2.69
C MET A 99 -1.64 -5.26 -2.19
N ASN A 100 -2.95 -5.40 -2.30
CA ASN A 100 -3.64 -6.66 -2.09
C ASN A 100 -4.11 -7.22 -3.42
N VAL A 101 -3.97 -8.54 -3.59
CA VAL A 101 -4.41 -9.28 -4.78
C VAL A 101 -5.21 -10.48 -4.31
N GLY A 102 -6.34 -10.74 -4.94
CA GLY A 102 -7.20 -11.86 -4.58
C GLY A 102 -7.97 -12.40 -5.78
N ALA A 103 -8.38 -13.66 -5.69
CA ALA A 103 -9.26 -14.32 -6.65
C ALA A 103 -10.73 -13.91 -6.47
N GLU A 104 -11.05 -13.24 -5.36
CA GLU A 104 -12.38 -12.79 -4.99
C GLU A 104 -12.29 -11.56 -4.07
N PRO A 105 -13.39 -10.82 -3.81
CA PRO A 105 -13.43 -9.78 -2.80
C PRO A 105 -12.99 -10.30 -1.44
N ILE A 106 -12.20 -9.50 -0.70
CA ILE A 106 -11.58 -9.92 0.56
C ILE A 106 -12.63 -10.30 1.62
N GLU A 107 -13.77 -9.65 1.61
CA GLU A 107 -14.91 -9.92 2.49
C GLU A 107 -15.53 -11.32 2.29
N ASN A 108 -15.26 -11.99 1.17
CA ASN A 108 -15.69 -13.38 0.98
C ASN A 108 -14.78 -14.36 1.74
N GLY A 109 -13.51 -14.03 1.86
CA GLY A 109 -12.53 -14.87 2.57
C GLY A 109 -12.47 -14.61 4.06
N PHE A 110 -12.69 -13.36 4.48
CA PHE A 110 -12.51 -12.95 5.86
C PHE A 110 -13.77 -12.23 6.39
N SER A 111 -14.11 -12.48 7.64
CA SER A 111 -15.19 -11.77 8.36
C SER A 111 -14.67 -10.48 8.99
N HIS A 112 -13.39 -10.47 9.34
CA HIS A 112 -12.69 -9.35 9.94
C HIS A 112 -11.19 -9.45 9.68
N TRP A 113 -10.52 -8.31 9.60
CA TRP A 113 -9.07 -8.21 9.60
C TRP A 113 -8.64 -6.89 10.23
N ASP A 114 -7.53 -6.94 10.94
CA ASP A 114 -6.82 -5.78 11.43
C ASP A 114 -5.44 -5.74 10.78
N TRP A 115 -5.01 -4.54 10.45
CA TRP A 115 -3.69 -4.31 9.89
C TRP A 115 -3.04 -3.12 10.58
N SER A 116 -1.80 -3.29 10.96
CA SER A 116 -1.04 -2.20 11.55
C SER A 116 0.41 -2.20 11.08
N ARG A 117 1.01 -1.03 11.06
CA ARG A 117 2.40 -0.82 10.62
C ARG A 117 3.11 0.18 11.52
N ALA A 118 4.38 -0.09 11.77
CA ALA A 118 5.27 0.85 12.45
C ALA A 118 6.64 0.87 11.79
N THR A 119 7.25 2.04 11.69
CA THR A 119 8.68 2.17 11.37
C THR A 119 9.46 2.26 12.67
N LEU A 120 10.42 1.38 12.85
CA LEU A 120 11.27 1.31 14.02
C LEU A 120 12.41 2.34 13.94
N LYS A 121 13.06 2.60 15.07
CA LYS A 121 14.20 3.55 15.14
C LYS A 121 15.41 3.11 14.33
N ASP A 122 15.55 1.83 14.10
CA ASP A 122 16.64 1.23 13.30
C ASP A 122 16.33 1.24 11.78
N GLY A 123 15.20 1.81 11.37
CA GLY A 123 14.79 1.91 9.97
C GLY A 123 13.95 0.74 9.46
N ARG A 124 13.82 -0.33 10.22
CA ARG A 124 12.94 -1.47 9.86
C ARG A 124 11.49 -1.06 9.89
N THR A 125 10.69 -1.72 9.06
CA THR A 125 9.23 -1.63 9.10
C THR A 125 8.65 -2.93 9.63
N VAL A 126 7.81 -2.84 10.65
CA VAL A 126 7.05 -3.97 11.20
C VAL A 126 5.61 -3.87 10.75
N VAL A 127 5.04 -4.99 10.34
CA VAL A 127 3.63 -5.13 9.97
C VAL A 127 3.01 -6.28 10.74
N LEU A 128 1.84 -6.01 11.30
CA LEU A 128 0.99 -7.00 11.97
C LEU A 128 -0.31 -7.10 11.18
N TYR A 129 -0.71 -8.32 10.90
CA TYR A 129 -1.97 -8.67 10.26
C TYR A 129 -2.70 -9.69 11.11
N ASP A 130 -3.87 -9.34 11.62
CA ASP A 130 -4.77 -10.27 12.28
C ASP A 130 -5.94 -10.57 11.35
N LEU A 131 -6.16 -11.84 11.08
CA LEU A 131 -7.12 -12.30 10.09
C LEU A 131 -8.11 -13.26 10.75
N MET A 132 -9.40 -13.01 10.53
CA MET A 132 -10.48 -13.91 10.93
C MET A 132 -11.10 -14.52 9.66
N PRO A 133 -10.60 -15.65 9.17
CA PRO A 133 -11.21 -16.34 8.03
C PRO A 133 -12.65 -16.70 8.32
N ARG A 134 -13.50 -16.70 7.29
CA ARG A 134 -14.88 -17.22 7.42
C ARG A 134 -14.90 -18.71 7.65
N ASP A 135 -13.92 -19.41 7.06
CA ASP A 135 -13.73 -20.85 7.18
C ASP A 135 -12.36 -21.12 7.81
N GLY A 136 -12.35 -21.46 9.09
CA GLY A 136 -11.12 -21.84 9.79
C GLY A 136 -10.81 -21.06 11.06
N ALA A 137 -9.63 -21.31 11.59
CA ALA A 137 -9.16 -20.65 12.80
C ALA A 137 -8.58 -19.26 12.48
N PRO A 138 -8.61 -18.33 13.46
CA PRO A 138 -7.87 -17.07 13.37
C PRO A 138 -6.41 -17.29 12.95
N ASN A 139 -5.89 -16.36 12.17
CA ASN A 139 -4.51 -16.39 11.71
C ASN A 139 -3.90 -15.01 11.87
N SER A 140 -2.69 -14.94 12.39
CA SER A 140 -1.95 -13.71 12.53
C SER A 140 -0.62 -13.80 11.82
N LEU A 141 -0.24 -12.75 11.15
CA LEU A 141 1.05 -12.58 10.49
C LEU A 141 1.78 -11.41 11.14
N ALA A 142 2.98 -11.64 11.62
CA ALA A 142 3.84 -10.60 12.16
C ALA A 142 5.19 -10.66 11.45
N VAL A 143 5.54 -9.63 10.72
CA VAL A 143 6.76 -9.58 9.92
C VAL A 143 7.49 -8.26 10.10
N ALA A 144 8.81 -8.34 10.06
CA ALA A 144 9.70 -7.20 9.97
C ALA A 144 10.40 -7.20 8.62
N PHE A 145 10.51 -6.03 8.03
CA PHE A 145 11.26 -5.75 6.82
C PHE A 145 12.41 -4.84 7.19
N ASP A 146 13.61 -5.20 6.80
CA ASP A 146 14.72 -4.26 6.88
C ASP A 146 14.83 -3.38 5.61
N PRO A 147 15.74 -2.40 5.61
CA PRO A 147 15.90 -1.50 4.47
C PRO A 147 16.22 -2.19 3.15
N ASP A 148 16.83 -3.36 3.17
CA ASP A 148 17.18 -4.16 1.99
C ASP A 148 16.02 -5.08 1.54
N ALA A 149 14.85 -4.91 2.16
CA ALA A 149 13.61 -5.68 1.95
C ALA A 149 13.72 -7.18 2.32
N GLU A 150 14.70 -7.55 3.12
CA GLU A 150 14.72 -8.87 3.75
C GLU A 150 13.55 -8.97 4.73
N VAL A 151 12.89 -10.12 4.70
CA VAL A 151 11.68 -10.40 5.49
C VAL A 151 12.02 -11.37 6.60
N SER A 152 11.69 -11.03 7.83
CA SER A 152 11.78 -11.91 8.98
C SER A 152 10.44 -12.00 9.70
N GLU A 153 10.05 -13.21 10.08
CA GLU A 153 8.94 -13.39 11.02
C GLU A 153 9.37 -12.92 12.40
N ILE A 154 8.43 -12.29 13.10
CA ILE A 154 8.65 -11.82 14.47
C ILE A 154 7.53 -12.35 15.38
N ASP A 155 7.82 -12.44 16.68
CA ASP A 155 6.80 -12.77 17.66
C ASP A 155 5.72 -11.69 17.71
N LEU A 156 4.46 -12.11 17.80
CA LEU A 156 3.36 -11.19 18.04
C LEU A 156 3.56 -10.47 19.38
N PRO A 157 3.40 -9.15 19.43
CA PRO A 157 3.40 -8.45 20.70
C PRO A 157 2.27 -8.97 21.60
N ALA A 158 2.52 -8.98 22.91
CA ALA A 158 1.46 -9.31 23.85
C ALA A 158 0.29 -8.32 23.70
N PRO A 159 -0.95 -8.79 23.78
CA PRO A 159 -2.10 -7.90 23.79
C PRO A 159 -1.99 -6.87 24.93
N ALA A 160 -2.38 -5.63 24.65
CA ALA A 160 -2.37 -4.54 25.63
C ALA A 160 -3.52 -4.69 26.64
#